data_102144dd8ea46b14a0b8455f2f8200ef
#
_entry.id   102144dd8ea46b14a0b8455f2f8200ef
#
_cell.length_a   1.000
_cell.length_b   1.000
_cell.length_c   1.000
_cell.angle_alpha   90.00
_cell.angle_beta   90.00
_cell.angle_gamma   90.00
#
_symmetry.space_group_name_H-M   'P 1'
#
loop_
_entity.id
_entity.type
_entity.pdbx_description
1 polymer ?
#
loop_
_entity_poly.entity_id
_entity_poly.type
_entity_poly.pdbx_seq_one_letter_code
_entity_poly.pdbx_strand_id
1 'polypeptide(L)'
;QDSPKVETGPVLAFKRPKDQTTPGDTMHRELRELRELVQVLVAETPGTAVPTECAPHYQRLLDLGVSRKAAAGLMSAVVRESDIDLIRDPRVFQQRLDIEIRKTVRVTGGIGLSAGVCKRVALAGATGVGKTTNLAKLAANYAVTQRARVALITADTYRVAAPEQLRVYANIIGIPLYVANDPAEIQKALHATRDCDLVLIDTAGGSQFNKGQLRELREMLAAADPHETILVL
;
A
#
# COMPACT_ATOMS: atom_id res chain seq x y z
N GLN A 1 33.83 -15.33 56.05
CA GLN A 1 32.69 -14.46 55.62
C GLN A 1 32.60 -14.53 54.13
N ASP A 2 31.67 -15.37 53.70
CA ASP A 2 31.47 -15.77 52.30
C ASP A 2 30.77 -14.66 51.48
N SER A 3 31.39 -14.31 50.34
CA SER A 3 30.71 -13.55 49.27
C SER A 3 30.22 -14.54 48.24
N PRO A 4 29.00 -14.42 47.73
CA PRO A 4 28.46 -15.36 46.76
C PRO A 4 29.07 -15.17 45.37
N LYS A 5 29.50 -16.28 44.78
CA LYS A 5 29.95 -16.38 43.38
C LYS A 5 28.75 -16.18 42.44
N VAL A 6 28.85 -15.19 41.55
CA VAL A 6 27.95 -15.00 40.44
C VAL A 6 28.28 -15.99 39.34
N GLU A 7 27.43 -16.96 39.09
CA GLU A 7 27.53 -17.86 37.94
C GLU A 7 27.14 -17.09 36.67
N THR A 8 28.09 -16.93 35.77
CA THR A 8 27.87 -16.41 34.42
C THR A 8 27.34 -17.55 33.55
N GLY A 9 26.05 -17.48 33.21
CA GLY A 9 25.42 -18.37 32.23
C GLY A 9 26.01 -18.18 30.82
N PRO A 10 25.84 -19.16 29.92
CA PRO A 10 26.51 -19.17 28.62
C PRO A 10 25.98 -18.04 27.72
N VAL A 11 26.92 -17.21 27.26
CA VAL A 11 26.68 -16.19 26.24
C VAL A 11 26.35 -16.89 24.93
N LEU A 12 25.08 -16.80 24.50
CA LEU A 12 24.65 -17.24 23.18
C LEU A 12 25.30 -16.33 22.11
N ALA A 13 26.36 -16.83 21.50
CA ALA A 13 27.02 -16.20 20.37
C ALA A 13 26.09 -16.28 19.16
N PHE A 14 25.48 -15.15 18.77
CA PHE A 14 24.80 -14.99 17.50
C PHE A 14 25.81 -15.20 16.35
N LYS A 15 25.75 -16.35 15.70
CA LYS A 15 26.45 -16.58 14.43
C LYS A 15 25.77 -15.70 13.36
N ARG A 16 26.46 -14.64 12.94
CA ARG A 16 26.11 -13.93 11.71
C ARG A 16 26.23 -14.92 10.54
N PRO A 17 25.25 -14.99 9.63
CA PRO A 17 25.42 -15.71 8.38
C PRO A 17 26.61 -15.09 7.64
N LYS A 18 27.58 -15.91 7.28
CA LYS A 18 28.68 -15.53 6.39
C LYS A 18 28.11 -15.50 4.97
N ASP A 19 27.58 -14.36 4.53
CA ASP A 19 27.45 -14.07 3.09
C ASP A 19 28.86 -13.84 2.52
N GLN A 20 29.53 -14.94 2.21
CA GLN A 20 30.68 -14.92 1.34
C GLN A 20 30.20 -15.26 -0.09
N THR A 21 29.47 -14.33 -0.70
CA THR A 21 29.33 -14.35 -2.15
C THR A 21 30.66 -13.86 -2.74
N THR A 22 31.38 -14.76 -3.39
CA THR A 22 32.60 -14.39 -4.13
C THR A 22 32.20 -13.50 -5.31
N PRO A 23 33.08 -12.57 -5.78
CA PRO A 23 32.80 -11.73 -6.95
C PRO A 23 32.38 -12.54 -8.19
N GLY A 24 32.83 -13.81 -8.30
CA GLY A 24 32.42 -14.74 -9.37
C GLY A 24 30.97 -15.20 -9.24
N ASP A 25 30.45 -15.41 -8.04
CA ASP A 25 29.07 -15.86 -7.84
C ASP A 25 28.06 -14.74 -8.16
N THR A 26 28.42 -13.50 -7.88
CA THR A 26 27.61 -12.32 -8.23
C THR A 26 27.54 -12.17 -9.75
N MET A 27 28.68 -12.26 -10.45
CA MET A 27 28.75 -12.18 -11.92
C MET A 27 27.99 -13.34 -12.59
N HIS A 28 28.08 -14.56 -12.05
CA HIS A 28 27.34 -15.70 -12.61
C HIS A 28 25.83 -15.61 -12.34
N ARG A 29 25.41 -14.93 -11.29
CA ARG A 29 23.98 -14.65 -11.02
C ARG A 29 23.47 -13.58 -11.98
N GLU A 30 24.21 -12.49 -12.15
CA GLU A 30 23.88 -11.43 -13.09
C GLU A 30 23.81 -11.93 -14.54
N LEU A 31 24.74 -12.79 -14.96
CA LEU A 31 24.71 -13.42 -16.28
C LEU A 31 23.53 -14.37 -16.47
N ARG A 32 23.11 -15.09 -15.43
CA ARG A 32 21.90 -15.93 -15.48
C ARG A 32 20.64 -15.08 -15.58
N GLU A 33 20.55 -14.03 -14.78
CA GLU A 33 19.42 -13.10 -14.77
C GLU A 33 19.30 -12.35 -16.11
N LEU A 34 20.43 -11.94 -16.69
CA LEU A 34 20.48 -11.38 -18.05
C LEU A 34 20.04 -12.40 -19.11
N ARG A 35 20.44 -13.66 -18.99
CA ARG A 35 20.04 -14.72 -19.91
C ARG A 35 18.56 -15.04 -19.82
N GLU A 36 17.99 -15.08 -18.60
CA GLU A 36 16.56 -15.25 -18.39
C GLU A 36 15.78 -14.04 -18.93
N LEU A 37 16.27 -12.81 -18.75
CA LEU A 37 15.70 -11.61 -19.34
C LEU A 37 15.62 -11.69 -20.85
N VAL A 38 16.76 -12.01 -21.49
CA VAL A 38 16.86 -12.15 -22.94
C VAL A 38 15.91 -13.25 -23.43
N GLN A 39 15.82 -14.39 -22.73
CA GLN A 39 14.91 -15.48 -23.10
C GLN A 39 13.43 -15.07 -23.01
N VAL A 40 13.03 -14.35 -21.96
CA VAL A 40 11.65 -13.87 -21.80
C VAL A 40 11.31 -12.84 -22.89
N LEU A 41 12.21 -11.93 -23.18
CA LEU A 41 12.00 -10.89 -24.19
C LEU A 41 12.03 -11.44 -25.62
N VAL A 42 12.88 -12.43 -25.89
CA VAL A 42 12.95 -13.11 -27.19
C VAL A 42 11.74 -14.04 -27.40
N ALA A 43 11.24 -14.68 -26.35
CA ALA A 43 10.06 -15.55 -26.45
C ALA A 43 8.75 -14.78 -26.69
N GLU A 44 8.66 -13.55 -26.19
CA GLU A 44 7.46 -12.72 -26.35
C GLU A 44 7.47 -11.82 -27.60
N THR A 45 8.65 -11.59 -28.21
CA THR A 45 8.77 -10.70 -29.39
C THR A 45 9.82 -11.21 -30.35
N PRO A 46 9.49 -12.14 -31.27
CA PRO A 46 10.42 -12.57 -32.31
C PRO A 46 10.87 -11.39 -33.16
N GLY A 47 12.15 -11.04 -33.11
CA GLY A 47 12.75 -10.03 -33.96
C GLY A 47 13.17 -8.70 -33.33
N THR A 48 12.93 -8.46 -32.04
CA THR A 48 13.34 -7.21 -31.37
C THR A 48 14.50 -7.48 -30.41
N ALA A 49 15.71 -7.03 -30.78
CA ALA A 49 16.86 -7.05 -29.88
C ALA A 49 16.62 -6.02 -28.77
N VAL A 50 16.49 -6.49 -27.52
CA VAL A 50 16.35 -5.59 -26.36
C VAL A 50 17.69 -4.89 -26.14
N PRO A 51 17.72 -3.56 -26.11
CA PRO A 51 18.95 -2.83 -25.85
C PRO A 51 19.54 -3.21 -24.49
N THR A 52 20.87 -3.34 -24.43
CA THR A 52 21.61 -3.67 -23.20
C THR A 52 21.38 -2.61 -22.12
N GLU A 53 21.01 -1.42 -22.53
CA GLU A 53 20.68 -0.26 -21.71
C GLU A 53 19.43 -0.47 -20.82
N CYS A 54 18.56 -1.40 -21.18
CA CYS A 54 17.36 -1.74 -20.40
C CYS A 54 17.68 -2.53 -19.12
N ALA A 55 18.80 -3.24 -19.05
CA ALA A 55 19.15 -4.12 -17.94
C ALA A 55 19.21 -3.42 -16.57
N PRO A 56 19.81 -2.23 -16.41
CA PRO A 56 19.81 -1.52 -15.13
C PRO A 56 18.42 -1.13 -14.63
N HIS A 57 17.52 -0.75 -15.55
CA HIS A 57 16.15 -0.37 -15.21
C HIS A 57 15.31 -1.59 -14.81
N TYR A 58 15.50 -2.71 -15.48
CA TYR A 58 14.87 -3.98 -15.13
C TYR A 58 15.29 -4.42 -13.73
N GLN A 59 16.60 -4.43 -13.45
CA GLN A 59 17.10 -4.81 -12.13
C GLN A 59 16.55 -3.90 -11.03
N ARG A 60 16.53 -2.59 -11.26
CA ARG A 60 15.95 -1.64 -10.31
C ARG A 60 14.48 -1.92 -10.01
N LEU A 61 13.68 -2.33 -10.99
CA LEU A 61 12.28 -2.72 -10.75
C LEU A 61 12.19 -3.96 -9.87
N LEU A 62 13.07 -4.96 -10.08
CA LEU A 62 13.13 -6.16 -9.24
C LEU A 62 13.53 -5.82 -7.79
N ASP A 63 14.52 -4.95 -7.61
CA ASP A 63 15.00 -4.49 -6.31
C ASP A 63 13.89 -3.73 -5.53
N LEU A 64 13.01 -3.05 -6.26
CA LEU A 64 11.80 -2.40 -5.71
C LEU A 64 10.65 -3.38 -5.44
N GLY A 65 10.83 -4.68 -5.69
CA GLY A 65 9.82 -5.71 -5.43
C GLY A 65 8.81 -5.91 -6.57
N VAL A 66 9.02 -5.32 -7.74
CA VAL A 66 8.18 -5.59 -8.92
C VAL A 66 8.42 -7.03 -9.39
N SER A 67 7.36 -7.78 -9.66
CA SER A 67 7.50 -9.15 -10.14
C SER A 67 8.22 -9.21 -11.49
N ARG A 68 9.00 -10.28 -11.73
CA ARG A 68 9.74 -10.49 -12.99
C ARG A 68 8.84 -10.34 -14.22
N LYS A 69 7.64 -10.91 -14.17
CA LYS A 69 6.66 -10.82 -15.26
C LYS A 69 6.23 -9.38 -15.54
N ALA A 70 5.93 -8.61 -14.49
CA ALA A 70 5.53 -7.22 -14.65
C ALA A 70 6.69 -6.34 -15.14
N ALA A 71 7.91 -6.53 -14.60
CA ALA A 71 9.10 -5.81 -15.04
C ALA A 71 9.42 -6.10 -16.52
N ALA A 72 9.38 -7.37 -16.94
CA ALA A 72 9.57 -7.76 -18.33
C ALA A 72 8.50 -7.15 -19.26
N GLY A 73 7.24 -7.17 -18.85
CA GLY A 73 6.15 -6.55 -19.60
C GLY A 73 6.34 -5.04 -19.79
N LEU A 74 6.79 -4.32 -18.75
CA LEU A 74 7.11 -2.90 -18.85
C LEU A 74 8.27 -2.64 -19.82
N MET A 75 9.36 -3.43 -19.74
CA MET A 75 10.47 -3.30 -20.67
C MET A 75 10.03 -3.52 -22.12
N SER A 76 9.27 -4.59 -22.37
CA SER A 76 8.74 -4.90 -23.71
C SER A 76 7.81 -3.79 -24.22
N ALA A 77 7.02 -3.18 -23.37
CA ALA A 77 6.13 -2.07 -23.75
C ALA A 77 6.96 -0.83 -24.17
N VAL A 78 7.99 -0.46 -23.39
CA VAL A 78 8.87 0.66 -23.71
C VAL A 78 9.56 0.44 -25.06
N VAL A 79 10.11 -0.76 -25.30
CA VAL A 79 10.83 -1.07 -26.57
C VAL A 79 9.86 -1.05 -27.76
N ARG A 80 8.67 -1.61 -27.61
CA ARG A 80 7.67 -1.66 -28.69
C ARG A 80 7.12 -0.30 -29.09
N GLU A 81 6.93 0.61 -28.13
CA GLU A 81 6.32 1.93 -28.36
C GLU A 81 7.33 3.04 -28.62
N SER A 82 8.63 2.73 -28.70
CA SER A 82 9.68 3.73 -28.84
C SER A 82 10.60 3.38 -30.00
N ASP A 83 11.20 4.41 -30.61
CA ASP A 83 12.30 4.24 -31.55
C ASP A 83 13.53 3.74 -30.80
N ILE A 84 14.17 2.69 -31.32
CA ILE A 84 15.32 2.04 -30.69
C ILE A 84 16.51 3.01 -30.50
N ASP A 85 16.72 3.93 -31.43
CA ASP A 85 17.81 4.90 -31.32
C ASP A 85 17.56 5.93 -30.20
N LEU A 86 16.30 6.28 -29.95
CA LEU A 86 15.93 7.21 -28.87
C LEU A 86 16.03 6.57 -27.48
N ILE A 87 15.71 5.28 -27.33
CA ILE A 87 15.75 4.60 -26.04
C ILE A 87 17.16 4.19 -25.59
N ARG A 88 18.19 4.37 -26.42
CA ARG A 88 19.59 4.25 -26.02
C ARG A 88 20.04 5.37 -25.08
N ASP A 89 19.36 6.53 -25.09
CA ASP A 89 19.58 7.55 -24.07
C ASP A 89 18.88 7.10 -22.75
N PRO A 90 19.62 6.93 -21.63
CA PRO A 90 19.04 6.49 -20.36
C PRO A 90 17.95 7.42 -19.82
N ARG A 91 18.03 8.72 -20.15
CA ARG A 91 17.02 9.71 -19.72
C ARG A 91 15.71 9.52 -20.46
N VAL A 92 15.82 9.32 -21.79
CA VAL A 92 14.65 9.05 -22.63
C VAL A 92 14.00 7.72 -22.24
N PHE A 93 14.82 6.69 -22.00
CA PHE A 93 14.34 5.40 -21.54
C PHE A 93 13.56 5.53 -20.22
N GLN A 94 14.14 6.24 -19.22
CA GLN A 94 13.46 6.46 -17.93
C GLN A 94 12.13 7.19 -18.11
N GLN A 95 12.06 8.23 -18.93
CA GLN A 95 10.81 8.93 -19.20
C GLN A 95 9.75 8.03 -19.83
N ARG A 96 10.14 7.19 -20.79
CA ARG A 96 9.23 6.22 -21.41
C ARG A 96 8.76 5.16 -20.43
N LEU A 97 9.66 4.64 -19.58
CA LEU A 97 9.33 3.71 -18.53
C LEU A 97 8.33 4.31 -17.54
N ASP A 98 8.51 5.56 -17.13
CA ASP A 98 7.58 6.27 -16.26
C ASP A 98 6.18 6.40 -16.90
N ILE A 99 6.12 6.65 -18.21
CA ILE A 99 4.86 6.69 -18.95
C ILE A 99 4.19 5.31 -18.93
N GLU A 100 4.93 4.24 -19.22
CA GLU A 100 4.39 2.88 -19.23
C GLU A 100 3.92 2.45 -17.83
N ILE A 101 4.67 2.76 -16.78
CA ILE A 101 4.24 2.52 -15.40
C ILE A 101 2.93 3.25 -15.12
N ARG A 102 2.81 4.53 -15.50
CA ARG A 102 1.57 5.31 -15.31
C ARG A 102 0.38 4.72 -16.04
N LYS A 103 0.56 4.17 -17.24
CA LYS A 103 -0.51 3.49 -17.99
C LYS A 103 -1.01 2.23 -17.29
N THR A 104 -0.15 1.52 -16.54
CA THR A 104 -0.52 0.30 -15.81
C THR A 104 -1.26 0.59 -14.50
N VAL A 105 -1.07 1.76 -13.91
CA VAL A 105 -1.74 2.18 -12.67
C VAL A 105 -3.10 2.78 -13.00
N ARG A 106 -4.16 2.12 -12.58
CA ARG A 106 -5.52 2.66 -12.72
C ARG A 106 -5.77 3.70 -11.63
N VAL A 107 -6.09 4.91 -12.03
CA VAL A 107 -6.44 6.01 -11.13
C VAL A 107 -7.94 6.26 -11.21
N THR A 108 -8.62 6.26 -10.06
CA THR A 108 -10.08 6.45 -9.98
C THR A 108 -10.51 7.91 -9.84
N GLY A 109 -9.56 8.83 -9.65
CA GLY A 109 -9.86 10.26 -9.49
C GLY A 109 -10.40 10.66 -8.11
N GLY A 110 -10.44 9.74 -7.14
CA GLY A 110 -10.92 9.94 -5.78
C GLY A 110 -12.28 9.29 -5.52
N ILE A 111 -12.89 9.63 -4.37
CA ILE A 111 -14.20 9.09 -3.97
C ILE A 111 -15.30 9.87 -4.71
N GLY A 112 -15.99 9.19 -5.60
CA GLY A 112 -17.14 9.79 -6.32
C GLY A 112 -18.35 9.91 -5.39
N LEU A 113 -18.90 11.13 -5.28
CA LEU A 113 -20.16 11.40 -4.57
C LEU A 113 -21.30 11.53 -5.56
N SER A 114 -22.48 11.04 -5.18
CA SER A 114 -23.71 11.14 -5.97
C SER A 114 -24.78 11.83 -5.14
N ALA A 115 -25.51 12.75 -5.73
CA ALA A 115 -26.57 13.47 -5.04
C ALA A 115 -27.63 12.50 -4.47
N GLY A 116 -27.99 12.70 -3.20
CA GLY A 116 -29.00 11.89 -2.52
C GLY A 116 -28.52 10.49 -2.07
N VAL A 117 -27.24 10.15 -2.28
CA VAL A 117 -26.67 8.87 -1.85
C VAL A 117 -25.61 9.14 -0.77
N CYS A 118 -25.81 8.56 0.40
CA CYS A 118 -24.78 8.57 1.46
C CYS A 118 -23.68 7.56 1.12
N LYS A 119 -22.56 8.04 0.61
CA LYS A 119 -21.40 7.19 0.25
C LYS A 119 -20.66 6.75 1.52
N ARG A 120 -20.48 5.45 1.69
CA ARG A 120 -19.73 4.86 2.81
C ARG A 120 -18.39 4.34 2.30
N VAL A 121 -17.29 4.77 2.91
CA VAL A 121 -15.92 4.38 2.52
C VAL A 121 -15.15 3.97 3.76
N ALA A 122 -14.61 2.76 3.77
CA ALA A 122 -13.78 2.25 4.84
C ALA A 122 -12.31 2.27 4.47
N LEU A 123 -11.43 2.62 5.43
CA LEU A 123 -9.98 2.50 5.28
C LEU A 123 -9.50 1.26 6.03
N ALA A 124 -8.83 0.35 5.33
CA ALA A 124 -8.23 -0.86 5.88
C ALA A 124 -6.70 -0.86 5.63
N GLY A 125 -5.95 -1.63 6.41
CA GLY A 125 -4.50 -1.76 6.25
C GLY A 125 -3.79 -2.08 7.57
N ALA A 126 -2.48 -2.29 7.50
CA ALA A 126 -1.66 -2.63 8.67
C ALA A 126 -1.64 -1.51 9.72
N THR A 127 -1.21 -1.87 10.94
CA THR A 127 -0.98 -0.86 11.99
C THR A 127 0.17 0.07 11.57
N GLY A 128 -0.02 1.39 11.75
CA GLY A 128 1.03 2.39 11.49
C GLY A 128 1.13 2.90 10.05
N VAL A 129 0.39 2.36 9.07
CA VAL A 129 0.43 2.82 7.67
C VAL A 129 -0.26 4.16 7.42
N GLY A 130 -0.87 4.76 8.44
CA GLY A 130 -1.47 6.09 8.34
C GLY A 130 -2.96 6.13 8.01
N LYS A 131 -3.74 5.05 8.23
CA LYS A 131 -5.20 5.02 7.99
C LYS A 131 -5.92 6.22 8.58
N THR A 132 -5.85 6.40 9.90
CA THR A 132 -6.50 7.49 10.63
C THR A 132 -6.07 8.87 10.12
N THR A 133 -4.76 9.04 9.83
CA THR A 133 -4.24 10.32 9.30
C THR A 133 -4.76 10.62 7.90
N ASN A 134 -4.78 9.61 7.02
CA ASN A 134 -5.31 9.76 5.66
C ASN A 134 -6.83 9.99 5.67
N LEU A 135 -7.54 9.30 6.56
CA LEU A 135 -8.97 9.49 6.76
C LEU A 135 -9.30 10.94 7.17
N ALA A 136 -8.55 11.51 8.11
CA ALA A 136 -8.72 12.91 8.52
C ALA A 136 -8.45 13.88 7.36
N LYS A 137 -7.42 13.63 6.55
CA LYS A 137 -7.13 14.44 5.35
C LYS A 137 -8.24 14.36 4.30
N LEU A 138 -8.75 13.15 4.06
CA LEU A 138 -9.90 12.95 3.16
C LEU A 138 -11.13 13.70 3.68
N ALA A 139 -11.45 13.55 4.96
CA ALA A 139 -12.57 14.25 5.59
C ALA A 139 -12.46 15.78 5.42
N ALA A 140 -11.29 16.34 5.69
CA ALA A 140 -11.05 17.78 5.50
C ALA A 140 -11.23 18.21 4.05
N ASN A 141 -10.68 17.45 3.10
CA ASN A 141 -10.82 17.76 1.68
C ASN A 141 -12.29 17.76 1.24
N TYR A 142 -13.06 16.72 1.60
CA TYR A 142 -14.46 16.64 1.19
C TYR A 142 -15.34 17.66 1.93
N ALA A 143 -15.14 17.87 3.23
CA ALA A 143 -15.94 18.81 4.02
C ALA A 143 -15.64 20.27 3.66
N VAL A 144 -14.36 20.64 3.59
CA VAL A 144 -13.96 22.04 3.41
C VAL A 144 -13.92 22.43 1.94
N THR A 145 -13.26 21.61 1.09
CA THR A 145 -13.04 21.97 -0.32
C THR A 145 -14.27 21.68 -1.18
N GLN A 146 -14.91 20.52 -0.96
CA GLN A 146 -16.08 20.11 -1.74
C GLN A 146 -17.41 20.46 -1.08
N ARG A 147 -17.38 20.99 0.17
CA ARG A 147 -18.56 21.36 0.96
C ARG A 147 -19.57 20.22 1.13
N ALA A 148 -19.08 18.98 1.15
CA ALA A 148 -19.89 17.80 1.38
C ALA A 148 -20.21 17.65 2.87
N ARG A 149 -21.37 17.13 3.21
CA ARG A 149 -21.74 16.73 4.58
C ARG A 149 -21.02 15.43 4.90
N VAL A 150 -19.93 15.52 5.65
CA VAL A 150 -19.06 14.41 6.00
C VAL A 150 -19.27 13.99 7.45
N ALA A 151 -19.26 12.69 7.73
CA ALA A 151 -19.17 12.14 9.07
C ALA A 151 -18.06 11.11 9.18
N LEU A 152 -17.51 10.97 10.39
CA LEU A 152 -16.50 9.97 10.71
C LEU A 152 -17.10 8.90 11.62
N ILE A 153 -16.72 7.64 11.36
CA ILE A 153 -16.93 6.52 12.26
C ILE A 153 -15.57 5.89 12.53
N THR A 154 -15.19 5.68 13.79
CA THR A 154 -13.99 4.90 14.13
C THR A 154 -14.36 3.59 14.78
N ALA A 155 -13.81 2.51 14.28
CA ALA A 155 -13.83 1.18 14.85
C ALA A 155 -12.42 0.76 15.37
N ASP A 156 -11.45 1.69 15.40
CA ASP A 156 -10.14 1.46 16.02
C ASP A 156 -10.19 1.77 17.52
N THR A 157 -10.83 0.90 18.27
CA THR A 157 -10.97 1.02 19.73
C THR A 157 -9.89 0.27 20.52
N TYR A 158 -9.06 -0.53 19.83
CA TYR A 158 -7.90 -1.20 20.45
C TYR A 158 -6.81 -0.23 20.88
N ARG A 159 -6.64 0.86 20.15
CA ARG A 159 -5.67 1.91 20.46
C ARG A 159 -6.38 3.00 21.24
N VAL A 160 -6.16 3.02 22.57
CA VAL A 160 -6.82 3.97 23.50
C VAL A 160 -6.79 5.43 23.01
N ALA A 161 -5.69 5.85 22.36
CA ALA A 161 -5.53 7.21 21.87
C ALA A 161 -6.11 7.44 20.46
N ALA A 162 -6.48 6.41 19.68
CA ALA A 162 -6.91 6.58 18.30
C ALA A 162 -8.25 7.32 18.17
N PRO A 163 -9.30 7.01 18.92
CA PRO A 163 -10.55 7.77 18.90
C PRO A 163 -10.36 9.23 19.30
N GLU A 164 -9.53 9.50 20.30
CA GLU A 164 -9.26 10.86 20.77
C GLU A 164 -8.47 11.67 19.73
N GLN A 165 -7.49 11.08 19.09
CA GLN A 165 -6.79 11.71 18.00
C GLN A 165 -7.73 12.10 16.85
N LEU A 166 -8.62 11.19 16.46
CA LEU A 166 -9.58 11.45 15.39
C LEU A 166 -10.63 12.51 15.82
N ARG A 167 -10.97 12.56 17.11
CA ARG A 167 -11.86 13.57 17.69
C ARG A 167 -11.31 14.99 17.55
N VAL A 168 -10.00 15.15 17.77
CA VAL A 168 -9.33 16.44 17.57
C VAL A 168 -9.47 16.90 16.10
N TYR A 169 -9.22 16.01 15.14
CA TYR A 169 -9.42 16.35 13.73
C TYR A 169 -10.88 16.65 13.40
N ALA A 170 -11.82 15.84 13.87
CA ALA A 170 -13.24 16.06 13.66
C ALA A 170 -13.71 17.43 14.17
N ASN A 171 -13.24 17.82 15.35
CA ASN A 171 -13.56 19.12 15.96
C ASN A 171 -12.96 20.29 15.14
N ILE A 172 -11.72 20.16 14.67
CA ILE A 172 -11.06 21.19 13.82
C ILE A 172 -11.81 21.38 12.49
N ILE A 173 -12.26 20.27 11.89
CA ILE A 173 -12.98 20.27 10.61
C ILE A 173 -14.45 20.71 10.80
N GLY A 174 -15.01 20.52 12.01
CA GLY A 174 -16.40 20.80 12.33
C GLY A 174 -17.37 19.72 11.87
N ILE A 175 -16.96 18.44 11.91
CA ILE A 175 -17.76 17.29 11.48
C ILE A 175 -18.03 16.31 12.63
N PRO A 176 -19.14 15.55 12.62
CA PRO A 176 -19.44 14.58 13.66
C PRO A 176 -18.49 13.36 13.59
N LEU A 177 -18.14 12.85 14.78
CA LEU A 177 -17.40 11.59 14.96
C LEU A 177 -18.23 10.64 15.83
N TYR A 178 -18.36 9.42 15.38
CA TYR A 178 -18.97 8.30 16.10
C TYR A 178 -17.90 7.25 16.41
N VAL A 179 -17.91 6.72 17.63
CA VAL A 179 -17.06 5.59 18.03
C VAL A 179 -17.92 4.34 18.06
N ALA A 180 -17.47 3.27 17.44
CA ALA A 180 -18.18 2.00 17.38
C ALA A 180 -17.26 0.86 17.83
N ASN A 181 -17.63 0.19 18.93
CA ASN A 181 -16.86 -0.91 19.52
C ASN A 181 -17.27 -2.27 18.95
N ASP A 182 -18.46 -2.35 18.37
CA ASP A 182 -19.03 -3.57 17.84
C ASP A 182 -19.86 -3.32 16.56
N PRO A 183 -20.25 -4.38 15.84
CA PRO A 183 -21.06 -4.28 14.63
C PRO A 183 -22.40 -3.56 14.84
N ALA A 184 -23.04 -3.71 16.00
CA ALA A 184 -24.33 -3.06 16.29
C ALA A 184 -24.17 -1.55 16.46
N GLU A 185 -23.07 -1.10 17.06
CA GLU A 185 -22.76 0.33 17.19
C GLU A 185 -22.42 0.96 15.83
N ILE A 186 -21.76 0.22 14.92
CA ILE A 186 -21.58 0.69 13.53
C ILE A 186 -22.94 0.94 12.87
N GLN A 187 -23.88 0.03 12.99
CA GLN A 187 -25.22 0.21 12.41
C GLN A 187 -25.95 1.43 12.99
N LYS A 188 -25.85 1.66 14.31
CA LYS A 188 -26.41 2.87 14.94
C LYS A 188 -25.76 4.14 14.40
N ALA A 189 -24.43 4.15 14.28
CA ALA A 189 -23.70 5.30 13.72
C ALA A 189 -24.08 5.56 12.26
N LEU A 190 -24.20 4.52 11.44
CA LEU A 190 -24.67 4.64 10.05
C LEU A 190 -26.08 5.19 9.96
N HIS A 191 -26.97 4.77 10.84
CA HIS A 191 -28.34 5.33 10.90
C HIS A 191 -28.33 6.82 11.26
N ALA A 192 -27.49 7.23 12.20
CA ALA A 192 -27.34 8.63 12.58
C ALA A 192 -26.70 9.52 11.50
N THR A 193 -25.94 8.91 10.56
CA THR A 193 -25.22 9.61 9.49
C THR A 193 -25.90 9.51 8.11
N ARG A 194 -27.10 8.98 8.04
CA ARG A 194 -27.84 8.74 6.79
C ARG A 194 -28.03 9.97 5.89
N ASP A 195 -28.07 11.17 6.52
CA ASP A 195 -28.25 12.44 5.82
C ASP A 195 -26.90 13.07 5.36
N CYS A 196 -25.77 12.40 5.63
CA CYS A 196 -24.47 12.80 5.12
C CYS A 196 -24.28 12.39 3.65
N ASP A 197 -23.44 13.13 2.96
CA ASP A 197 -23.03 12.79 1.57
C ASP A 197 -21.89 11.76 1.57
N LEU A 198 -21.03 11.79 2.63
CA LEU A 198 -19.90 10.88 2.80
C LEU A 198 -19.74 10.45 4.26
N VAL A 199 -19.62 9.16 4.47
CA VAL A 199 -19.22 8.56 5.76
C VAL A 199 -17.88 7.87 5.58
N LEU A 200 -16.86 8.32 6.32
CA LEU A 200 -15.54 7.74 6.33
C LEU A 200 -15.36 6.87 7.59
N ILE A 201 -14.96 5.63 7.40
CA ILE A 201 -14.87 4.63 8.46
C ILE A 201 -13.40 4.25 8.68
N ASP A 202 -12.86 4.60 9.86
CA ASP A 202 -11.54 4.18 10.31
C ASP A 202 -11.62 2.80 10.94
N THR A 203 -10.78 1.89 10.50
CA THR A 203 -10.74 0.52 11.05
C THR A 203 -9.47 0.28 11.84
N ALA A 204 -9.53 -0.66 12.77
CA ALA A 204 -8.36 -1.13 13.49
C ALA A 204 -7.29 -1.64 12.51
N GLY A 205 -6.03 -1.32 12.80
CA GLY A 205 -4.90 -1.86 12.05
C GLY A 205 -4.66 -3.31 12.46
N GLY A 206 -4.54 -4.20 11.48
CA GLY A 206 -4.28 -5.61 11.72
C GLY A 206 -3.12 -6.14 10.91
N SER A 207 -2.41 -7.14 11.48
CA SER A 207 -1.45 -7.92 10.72
C SER A 207 -2.19 -8.91 9.83
N GLN A 208 -1.77 -9.02 8.56
CA GLN A 208 -2.29 -10.03 7.63
C GLN A 208 -2.10 -11.48 8.12
N PHE A 209 -1.20 -11.70 9.09
CA PHE A 209 -0.94 -12.99 9.69
C PHE A 209 -1.79 -13.28 10.93
N ASN A 210 -2.50 -12.27 11.49
CA ASN A 210 -3.36 -12.43 12.65
C ASN A 210 -4.81 -12.71 12.22
N LYS A 211 -5.17 -14.01 12.20
CA LYS A 211 -6.51 -14.45 11.78
C LYS A 211 -7.65 -13.90 12.65
N GLY A 212 -7.39 -13.64 13.95
CA GLY A 212 -8.38 -13.07 14.87
C GLY A 212 -8.73 -11.63 14.45
N GLN A 213 -7.71 -10.78 14.30
CA GLN A 213 -7.89 -9.39 13.86
C GLN A 213 -8.53 -9.29 12.47
N LEU A 214 -8.18 -10.22 11.54
CA LEU A 214 -8.81 -10.25 10.23
C LEU A 214 -10.29 -10.65 10.29
N ARG A 215 -10.68 -11.53 11.23
CA ARG A 215 -12.09 -11.88 11.43
C ARG A 215 -12.88 -10.69 11.96
N GLU A 216 -12.39 -10.03 13.01
CA GLU A 216 -13.03 -8.85 13.57
C GLU A 216 -13.17 -7.71 12.55
N LEU A 217 -12.09 -7.43 11.78
CA LEU A 217 -12.15 -6.46 10.68
C LEU A 217 -13.23 -6.84 9.66
N ARG A 218 -13.34 -8.12 9.32
CA ARG A 218 -14.36 -8.61 8.38
C ARG A 218 -15.77 -8.45 8.92
N GLU A 219 -16.00 -8.72 10.21
CA GLU A 219 -17.29 -8.54 10.87
C GLU A 219 -17.69 -7.06 10.92
N MET A 220 -16.75 -6.18 11.24
CA MET A 220 -16.96 -4.73 11.24
C MET A 220 -17.25 -4.19 9.84
N LEU A 221 -16.50 -4.62 8.82
CA LEU A 221 -16.74 -4.25 7.43
C LEU A 221 -18.07 -4.80 6.89
N ALA A 222 -18.45 -6.02 7.28
CA ALA A 222 -19.75 -6.59 6.92
C ALA A 222 -20.90 -5.79 7.51
N ALA A 223 -20.78 -5.32 8.75
CA ALA A 223 -21.76 -4.44 9.38
C ALA A 223 -21.79 -3.04 8.75
N ALA A 224 -20.63 -2.50 8.39
CA ALA A 224 -20.53 -1.19 7.76
C ALA A 224 -21.06 -1.18 6.33
N ASP A 225 -21.03 -2.32 5.65
CA ASP A 225 -21.42 -2.48 4.25
C ASP A 225 -20.94 -1.29 3.38
N PRO A 226 -19.60 -1.03 3.34
CA PRO A 226 -19.07 0.13 2.64
C PRO A 226 -19.19 -0.02 1.12
N HIS A 227 -19.51 1.06 0.44
CA HIS A 227 -19.50 1.08 -1.03
C HIS A 227 -18.09 0.94 -1.60
N GLU A 228 -17.07 1.37 -0.84
CA GLU A 228 -15.66 1.22 -1.17
C GLU A 228 -14.84 0.92 0.07
N THR A 229 -13.83 0.04 -0.09
CA THR A 229 -12.81 -0.19 0.93
C THR A 229 -11.45 0.17 0.34
N ILE A 230 -10.80 1.17 0.94
CA ILE A 230 -9.48 1.64 0.53
C ILE A 230 -8.42 0.93 1.36
N LEU A 231 -7.54 0.17 0.70
CA LEU A 231 -6.38 -0.41 1.34
C LEU A 231 -5.26 0.63 1.41
N VAL A 232 -4.81 0.95 2.62
CA VAL A 232 -3.68 1.85 2.88
C VAL A 232 -2.43 1.01 3.11
N LEU A 233 -1.38 1.27 2.35
CA LEU A 233 -0.11 0.54 2.33
C LEU A 233 1.05 1.44 2.78
#